data_1570c7483b32526784df94215bca502a
#
_entry.id   1570c7483b32526784df94215bca502a
#
_cell.length_a   1.000
_cell.length_b   1.000
_cell.length_c   1.000
_cell.angle_alpha   90.00
_cell.angle_beta   90.00
_cell.angle_gamma   90.00
#
_symmetry.space_group_name_H-M   'P 1'
#
loop_
_entity.id
_entity.type
_entity.pdbx_description
1 polymer ?
#
loop_
_entity_poly.entity_id
_entity_poly.type
_entity_poly.pdbx_seq_one_letter_code
_entity_poly.pdbx_strand_id
1 'polypeptide(L)'
;MILELLGRYGYIGLLIIALVSNAIPYSTVPYLIFVAPLLSQLRGLSLVLSVLALTLGATLGKIIVYIIGRSLSKAKKMKAFVSNVSDFVNKHKKSVFVMVFLVAALPLPDDVFIIPIGSSKYSLLYFTIALFFGKLIVTSLTAVYGVFVVYTLEGVIGLPPIVNIPLMILITVIVMLVIGKIDWIMVEKTYNEKGSMAALIYIIRSIIEIAILKPIVKFISLFHNKRSWR
;
A
#
# COMPACT_ATOMS: atom_id res chain seq x y z
N MET A 1 -19.68 -16.13 -6.87
CA MET A 1 -19.58 -14.71 -7.31
C MET A 1 -18.14 -14.30 -7.67
N ILE A 2 -17.15 -14.32 -6.75
CA ILE A 2 -15.78 -13.85 -7.07
C ILE A 2 -15.04 -14.85 -7.98
N LEU A 3 -15.15 -16.16 -7.75
CA LEU A 3 -14.63 -17.19 -8.65
C LEU A 3 -15.35 -17.24 -9.99
N GLU A 4 -16.64 -16.88 -10.04
CA GLU A 4 -17.40 -16.73 -11.28
C GLU A 4 -16.93 -15.52 -12.08
N LEU A 5 -16.58 -14.41 -11.41
CA LEU A 5 -15.96 -13.25 -12.05
C LEU A 5 -14.59 -13.59 -12.64
N LEU A 6 -13.78 -14.39 -11.95
CA LEU A 6 -12.53 -14.94 -12.49
C LEU A 6 -12.80 -15.91 -13.66
N GLY A 7 -13.81 -16.75 -13.58
CA GLY A 7 -14.23 -17.65 -14.68
C GLY A 7 -14.73 -16.88 -15.90
N ARG A 8 -15.42 -15.74 -15.71
CA ARG A 8 -16.01 -14.95 -16.79
C ARG A 8 -15.07 -13.91 -17.40
N TYR A 9 -14.25 -13.25 -16.59
CA TYR A 9 -13.37 -12.17 -17.02
C TYR A 9 -11.88 -12.52 -16.88
N GLY A 10 -11.56 -13.61 -16.20
CA GLY A 10 -10.20 -14.12 -16.03
C GLY A 10 -9.21 -13.12 -15.45
N TYR A 11 -7.95 -13.28 -15.80
CA TYR A 11 -6.87 -12.39 -15.39
C TYR A 11 -7.00 -10.98 -15.96
N ILE A 12 -7.69 -10.82 -17.10
CA ILE A 12 -7.98 -9.51 -17.70
C ILE A 12 -8.87 -8.67 -16.81
N GLY A 13 -9.89 -9.27 -16.17
CA GLY A 13 -10.72 -8.58 -15.19
C GLY A 13 -9.93 -8.06 -14.00
N LEU A 14 -9.00 -8.87 -13.46
CA LEU A 14 -8.10 -8.47 -12.39
C LEU A 14 -7.19 -7.32 -12.80
N LEU A 15 -6.62 -7.37 -14.01
CA LEU A 15 -5.81 -6.30 -14.55
C LEU A 15 -6.59 -5.00 -14.66
N ILE A 16 -7.83 -5.04 -15.21
CA ILE A 16 -8.67 -3.85 -15.38
C ILE A 16 -9.06 -3.26 -14.03
N ILE A 17 -9.46 -4.07 -13.04
CA ILE A 17 -9.81 -3.60 -11.70
C ILE A 17 -8.60 -2.90 -11.07
N ALA A 18 -7.42 -3.51 -11.13
CA ALA A 18 -6.21 -2.91 -10.59
C ALA A 18 -5.82 -1.63 -11.33
N LEU A 19 -5.96 -1.59 -12.67
CA LEU A 19 -5.70 -0.42 -13.48
C LEU A 19 -6.62 0.74 -13.08
N VAL A 20 -7.93 0.53 -13.10
CA VAL A 20 -8.91 1.58 -12.79
C VAL A 20 -8.72 2.10 -11.36
N SER A 21 -8.56 1.20 -10.38
CA SER A 21 -8.34 1.58 -8.99
C SER A 21 -7.07 2.40 -8.76
N ASN A 22 -6.03 2.17 -9.56
CA ASN A 22 -4.75 2.89 -9.45
C ASN A 22 -4.63 4.09 -10.40
N ALA A 23 -5.52 4.24 -11.38
CA ALA A 23 -5.52 5.37 -12.31
C ALA A 23 -6.15 6.64 -11.72
N ILE A 24 -6.95 6.52 -10.67
CA ILE A 24 -7.60 7.65 -10.00
C ILE A 24 -6.64 8.19 -8.95
N PRO A 25 -6.12 9.44 -9.11
CA PRO A 25 -5.24 10.04 -8.11
C PRO A 25 -5.94 10.14 -6.75
N TYR A 26 -5.19 9.86 -5.69
CA TYR A 26 -5.68 9.88 -4.30
C TYR A 26 -6.88 8.97 -4.04
N SER A 27 -7.10 7.96 -4.88
CA SER A 27 -8.09 6.92 -4.59
C SER A 27 -7.76 6.25 -3.27
N THR A 28 -8.61 6.48 -2.27
CA THR A 28 -8.45 5.89 -0.94
C THR A 28 -8.96 4.45 -0.87
N VAL A 29 -9.48 3.92 -1.97
CA VAL A 29 -9.98 2.53 -2.02
C VAL A 29 -8.79 1.59 -2.21
N PRO A 30 -8.30 0.97 -1.13
CA PRO A 30 -7.19 0.05 -1.25
C PRO A 30 -7.71 -1.25 -1.88
N TYR A 31 -7.64 -1.33 -3.22
CA TYR A 31 -8.12 -2.49 -3.97
C TYR A 31 -7.54 -3.81 -3.44
N LEU A 32 -6.36 -3.78 -2.85
CA LEU A 32 -5.70 -4.94 -2.23
C LEU A 32 -6.52 -5.55 -1.09
N ILE A 33 -7.33 -4.76 -0.36
CA ILE A 33 -8.22 -5.27 0.68
C ILE A 33 -9.26 -6.22 0.08
N PHE A 34 -9.81 -5.85 -1.08
CA PHE A 34 -10.83 -6.66 -1.75
C PHE A 34 -10.24 -7.84 -2.51
N VAL A 35 -8.98 -7.72 -2.91
CA VAL A 35 -8.28 -8.76 -3.69
C VAL A 35 -7.65 -9.82 -2.79
N ALA A 36 -7.28 -9.48 -1.55
CA ALA A 36 -6.66 -10.44 -0.63
C ALA A 36 -7.51 -11.70 -0.38
N PRO A 37 -8.84 -11.63 -0.12
CA PRO A 37 -9.69 -12.82 0.00
C PRO A 37 -9.76 -13.66 -1.28
N LEU A 38 -9.66 -13.02 -2.45
CA LEU A 38 -9.63 -13.69 -3.74
C LEU A 38 -8.33 -14.48 -3.91
N LEU A 39 -7.20 -13.82 -3.68
CA LEU A 39 -5.89 -14.43 -3.81
C LEU A 39 -5.70 -15.61 -2.84
N SER A 40 -6.31 -15.56 -1.65
CA SER A 40 -6.24 -16.63 -0.67
C SER A 40 -6.87 -17.96 -1.13
N GLN A 41 -7.81 -17.89 -2.08
CA GLN A 41 -8.48 -19.07 -2.65
C GLN A 41 -7.73 -19.68 -3.84
N LEU A 42 -6.73 -18.99 -4.38
CA LEU A 42 -5.96 -19.43 -5.53
C LEU A 42 -4.70 -20.16 -5.10
N ARG A 43 -4.24 -21.10 -5.95
CA ARG A 43 -3.04 -21.91 -5.70
C ARG A 43 -2.24 -22.06 -7.00
N GLY A 44 -0.95 -22.36 -6.85
CA GLY A 44 -0.07 -22.67 -7.96
C GLY A 44 -0.03 -21.57 -9.04
N LEU A 45 -0.11 -21.97 -10.28
CA LEU A 45 0.01 -21.08 -11.45
C LEU A 45 -1.08 -20.00 -11.47
N SER A 46 -2.31 -20.33 -11.07
CA SER A 46 -3.42 -19.35 -11.05
C SER A 46 -3.17 -18.19 -10.08
N LEU A 47 -2.54 -18.46 -8.94
CA LEU A 47 -2.14 -17.40 -8.00
C LEU A 47 -1.07 -16.50 -8.61
N VAL A 48 -0.03 -17.11 -9.23
CA VAL A 48 1.06 -16.35 -9.85
C VAL A 48 0.54 -15.45 -10.97
N LEU A 49 -0.29 -15.98 -11.87
CA LEU A 49 -0.87 -15.21 -12.97
C LEU A 49 -1.79 -14.10 -12.47
N SER A 50 -2.53 -14.33 -11.39
CA SER A 50 -3.38 -13.29 -10.77
C SER A 50 -2.55 -12.17 -10.15
N VAL A 51 -1.46 -12.50 -9.44
CA VAL A 51 -0.51 -11.51 -8.90
C VAL A 51 0.12 -10.69 -10.03
N LEU A 52 0.53 -11.32 -11.13
CA LEU A 52 1.10 -10.62 -12.28
C LEU A 52 0.08 -9.70 -12.96
N ALA A 53 -1.15 -10.16 -13.18
CA ALA A 53 -2.22 -9.37 -13.77
C ALA A 53 -2.55 -8.12 -12.94
N LEU A 54 -2.67 -8.28 -11.62
CA LEU A 54 -2.90 -7.18 -10.68
C LEU A 54 -1.72 -6.20 -10.66
N THR A 55 -0.49 -6.71 -10.65
CA THR A 55 0.72 -5.89 -10.67
C THR A 55 0.82 -5.07 -11.96
N LEU A 56 0.55 -5.68 -13.11
CA LEU A 56 0.54 -4.99 -14.40
C LEU A 56 -0.55 -3.92 -14.44
N GLY A 57 -1.77 -4.26 -14.03
CA GLY A 57 -2.88 -3.31 -13.96
C GLY A 57 -2.57 -2.11 -13.06
N ALA A 58 -2.08 -2.36 -11.84
CA ALA A 58 -1.71 -1.30 -10.89
C ALA A 58 -0.58 -0.41 -11.45
N THR A 59 0.42 -1.02 -12.10
CA THR A 59 1.51 -0.27 -12.73
C THR A 59 1.00 0.63 -13.85
N LEU A 60 0.15 0.11 -14.74
CA LEU A 60 -0.45 0.88 -15.83
C LEU A 60 -1.32 2.03 -15.28
N GLY A 61 -2.11 1.79 -14.23
CA GLY A 61 -2.91 2.82 -13.58
C GLY A 61 -2.03 3.95 -13.02
N LYS A 62 -0.92 3.62 -12.36
CA LYS A 62 0.02 4.62 -11.83
C LYS A 62 0.83 5.35 -12.91
N ILE A 63 1.05 4.75 -14.06
CA ILE A 63 1.60 5.45 -15.21
C ILE A 63 0.65 6.58 -15.66
N ILE A 64 -0.66 6.36 -15.61
CA ILE A 64 -1.64 7.42 -15.90
C ILE A 64 -1.49 8.58 -14.91
N VAL A 65 -1.39 8.30 -13.61
CA VAL A 65 -1.15 9.32 -12.57
C VAL A 65 0.17 10.06 -12.79
N TYR A 66 1.24 9.34 -13.17
CA TYR A 66 2.51 9.95 -13.52
C TYR A 66 2.37 10.90 -14.73
N ILE A 67 1.62 10.52 -15.78
CA ILE A 67 1.38 11.36 -16.96
C ILE A 67 0.57 12.61 -16.56
N ILE A 68 -0.41 12.47 -15.67
CA ILE A 68 -1.14 13.61 -15.09
C ILE A 68 -0.15 14.57 -14.40
N GLY A 69 0.72 14.04 -13.54
CA GLY A 69 1.78 14.82 -12.89
C GLY A 69 2.67 15.52 -13.90
N ARG A 70 3.09 14.83 -14.96
CA ARG A 70 3.91 15.40 -16.04
C ARG A 70 3.20 16.54 -16.78
N SER A 71 1.89 16.45 -16.96
CA SER A 71 1.08 17.51 -17.59
C SER A 71 0.99 18.75 -16.70
N LEU A 72 0.95 18.58 -15.37
CA LEU A 72 0.94 19.69 -14.41
C LEU A 72 2.23 20.53 -14.44
N SER A 73 3.35 19.97 -14.94
CA SER A 73 4.61 20.72 -15.10
C SER A 73 4.47 21.96 -16.01
N LYS A 74 3.46 22.01 -16.87
CA LYS A 74 3.18 23.12 -17.77
C LYS A 74 2.37 24.25 -17.10
N ALA A 75 1.79 24.01 -15.93
CA ALA A 75 0.94 24.98 -15.25
C ALA A 75 1.77 26.13 -14.63
N LYS A 76 1.48 27.37 -15.01
CA LYS A 76 2.21 28.58 -14.56
C LYS A 76 2.30 28.68 -13.02
N LYS A 77 1.22 28.31 -12.30
CA LYS A 77 1.13 28.36 -10.82
C LYS A 77 2.03 27.36 -10.11
N MET A 78 2.49 26.31 -10.80
CA MET A 78 3.29 25.22 -10.22
C MET A 78 4.79 25.35 -10.54
N LYS A 79 5.23 26.37 -11.27
CA LYS A 79 6.62 26.47 -11.76
C LYS A 79 7.68 26.37 -10.65
N ALA A 80 7.52 27.09 -9.54
CA ALA A 80 8.49 27.07 -8.44
C ALA A 80 8.57 25.68 -7.77
N PHE A 81 7.41 25.04 -7.53
CA PHE A 81 7.36 23.69 -6.96
C PHE A 81 8.00 22.66 -7.90
N VAL A 82 7.63 22.72 -9.20
CA VAL A 82 8.18 21.82 -10.22
C VAL A 82 9.70 22.01 -10.36
N SER A 83 10.19 23.24 -10.31
CA SER A 83 11.62 23.55 -10.37
C SER A 83 12.37 22.87 -9.23
N ASN A 84 11.93 23.07 -7.98
CA ASN A 84 12.59 22.50 -6.80
C ASN A 84 12.60 20.97 -6.84
N VAL A 85 11.46 20.33 -7.22
CA VAL A 85 11.38 18.87 -7.33
C VAL A 85 12.26 18.37 -8.47
N SER A 86 12.28 19.07 -9.62
CA SER A 86 13.12 18.68 -10.76
C SER A 86 14.61 18.75 -10.42
N ASP A 87 15.04 19.77 -9.70
CA ASP A 87 16.44 19.91 -9.28
C ASP A 87 16.85 18.77 -8.34
N PHE A 88 16.01 18.41 -7.38
CA PHE A 88 16.23 17.27 -6.50
C PHE A 88 16.31 15.97 -7.29
N VAL A 89 15.32 15.71 -8.15
CA VAL A 89 15.24 14.47 -8.95
C VAL A 89 16.43 14.34 -9.90
N ASN A 90 16.85 15.43 -10.54
CA ASN A 90 17.98 15.41 -11.47
C ASN A 90 19.32 15.14 -10.77
N LYS A 91 19.50 15.68 -9.56
CA LYS A 91 20.69 15.46 -8.75
C LYS A 91 20.75 14.04 -8.16
N HIS A 92 19.60 13.42 -7.87
CA HIS A 92 19.51 12.18 -7.10
C HIS A 92 18.75 11.06 -7.82
N LYS A 93 18.96 10.87 -9.13
CA LYS A 93 18.21 9.90 -9.97
C LYS A 93 18.16 8.48 -9.40
N LYS A 94 19.28 7.98 -8.82
CA LYS A 94 19.35 6.64 -8.21
C LYS A 94 18.51 6.57 -6.93
N SER A 95 18.58 7.59 -6.09
CA SER A 95 17.80 7.67 -4.85
C SER A 95 16.29 7.77 -5.15
N VAL A 96 15.92 8.48 -6.21
CA VAL A 96 14.51 8.56 -6.68
C VAL A 96 14.02 7.20 -7.15
N PHE A 97 14.85 6.41 -7.86
CA PHE A 97 14.49 5.05 -8.24
C PHE A 97 14.18 4.18 -7.02
N VAL A 98 15.07 4.18 -6.04
CA VAL A 98 14.88 3.43 -4.78
C VAL A 98 13.66 3.93 -4.02
N MET A 99 13.44 5.24 -3.96
CA MET A 99 12.26 5.84 -3.31
C MET A 99 10.96 5.39 -3.97
N VAL A 100 10.87 5.43 -5.31
CA VAL A 100 9.69 4.96 -6.06
C VAL A 100 9.43 3.49 -5.76
N PHE A 101 10.47 2.66 -5.80
CA PHE A 101 10.39 1.24 -5.49
C PHE A 101 9.86 1.00 -4.08
N LEU A 102 10.44 1.63 -3.06
CA LEU A 102 10.05 1.45 -1.66
C LEU A 102 8.63 1.94 -1.39
N VAL A 103 8.27 3.11 -1.89
CA VAL A 103 6.91 3.66 -1.71
C VAL A 103 5.88 2.77 -2.41
N ALA A 104 6.19 2.24 -3.60
CA ALA A 104 5.30 1.33 -4.30
C ALA A 104 5.19 -0.07 -3.66
N ALA A 105 6.23 -0.49 -2.91
CA ALA A 105 6.24 -1.76 -2.18
C ALA A 105 5.46 -1.70 -0.85
N LEU A 106 5.07 -0.51 -0.41
CA LEU A 106 4.30 -0.30 0.81
C LEU A 106 2.83 -0.05 0.48
N PRO A 107 1.89 -0.46 1.36
CA PRO A 107 0.46 -0.17 1.19
C PRO A 107 0.13 1.27 1.62
N LEU A 108 0.85 2.25 1.07
CA LEU A 108 0.70 3.68 1.36
C LEU A 108 0.13 4.44 0.16
N PRO A 109 -0.46 5.63 0.36
CA PRO A 109 -0.90 6.49 -0.73
C PRO A 109 0.32 7.04 -1.48
N ASP A 110 0.75 6.31 -2.51
CA ASP A 110 1.94 6.59 -3.30
C ASP A 110 1.79 7.80 -4.25
N ASP A 111 0.57 8.25 -4.51
CA ASP A 111 0.27 9.39 -5.40
C ASP A 111 0.93 10.70 -4.95
N VAL A 112 1.11 10.88 -3.64
CA VAL A 112 1.82 12.02 -3.06
C VAL A 112 3.24 12.16 -3.62
N PHE A 113 3.88 11.03 -3.97
CA PHE A 113 5.22 10.99 -4.56
C PHE A 113 5.19 10.92 -6.08
N ILE A 114 4.22 10.17 -6.64
CA ILE A 114 4.14 9.92 -8.09
C ILE A 114 3.87 11.21 -8.87
N ILE A 115 2.94 12.06 -8.39
CA ILE A 115 2.60 13.31 -9.08
C ILE A 115 3.80 14.28 -9.14
N PRO A 116 4.53 14.59 -8.04
CA PRO A 116 5.75 15.38 -8.09
C PRO A 116 6.84 14.78 -9.00
N ILE A 117 7.06 13.47 -8.93
CA ILE A 117 8.06 12.78 -9.78
C ILE A 117 7.66 12.89 -11.26
N GLY A 118 6.38 12.72 -11.59
CA GLY A 118 5.87 12.95 -12.93
C GLY A 118 6.11 14.39 -13.40
N SER A 119 5.84 15.39 -12.55
CA SER A 119 6.05 16.81 -12.86
C SER A 119 7.51 17.17 -13.12
N SER A 120 8.45 16.48 -12.47
CA SER A 120 9.89 16.66 -12.67
C SER A 120 10.41 16.07 -13.97
N LYS A 121 9.57 15.38 -14.75
CA LYS A 121 9.93 14.68 -15.99
C LYS A 121 11.00 13.59 -15.78
N TYR A 122 11.02 12.95 -14.61
CA TYR A 122 11.85 11.76 -14.39
C TYR A 122 11.64 10.75 -15.52
N SER A 123 12.62 9.89 -15.77
CA SER A 123 12.50 8.90 -16.85
C SER A 123 11.33 7.94 -16.62
N LEU A 124 10.39 7.88 -17.55
CA LEU A 124 9.24 6.98 -17.49
C LEU A 124 9.67 5.51 -17.38
N LEU A 125 10.76 5.13 -18.08
CA LEU A 125 11.27 3.77 -18.04
C LEU A 125 11.74 3.37 -16.63
N TYR A 126 12.60 4.18 -16.00
CA TYR A 126 13.09 3.91 -14.66
C TYR A 126 11.96 3.97 -13.61
N PHE A 127 11.02 4.91 -13.77
CA PHE A 127 9.83 4.98 -12.97
C PHE A 127 8.99 3.70 -13.07
N THR A 128 8.70 3.23 -14.29
CA THR A 128 7.89 2.03 -14.53
C THR A 128 8.56 0.78 -13.97
N ILE A 129 9.87 0.62 -14.15
CA ILE A 129 10.61 -0.54 -13.60
C ILE A 129 10.56 -0.55 -12.08
N ALA A 130 10.89 0.57 -11.42
CA ALA A 130 10.86 0.68 -9.96
C ALA A 130 9.45 0.42 -9.41
N LEU A 131 8.45 1.03 -10.04
CA LEU A 131 7.04 0.88 -9.67
C LEU A 131 6.55 -0.56 -9.83
N PHE A 132 6.85 -1.21 -10.96
CA PHE A 132 6.43 -2.58 -11.24
C PHE A 132 6.95 -3.55 -10.17
N PHE A 133 8.24 -3.49 -9.85
CA PHE A 133 8.81 -4.36 -8.83
C PHE A 133 8.28 -4.04 -7.43
N GLY A 134 8.06 -2.77 -7.10
CA GLY A 134 7.41 -2.37 -5.85
C GLY A 134 5.97 -2.92 -5.75
N LYS A 135 5.16 -2.74 -6.81
CA LYS A 135 3.80 -3.29 -6.88
C LYS A 135 3.77 -4.81 -6.87
N LEU A 136 4.77 -5.47 -7.48
CA LEU A 136 4.90 -6.92 -7.42
C LEU A 136 5.10 -7.40 -5.99
N ILE A 137 5.96 -6.72 -5.22
CA ILE A 137 6.20 -7.07 -3.82
C ILE A 137 4.93 -6.89 -2.98
N VAL A 138 4.28 -5.72 -3.02
CA VAL A 138 3.09 -5.48 -2.19
C VAL A 138 1.93 -6.40 -2.56
N THR A 139 1.75 -6.71 -3.84
CA THR A 139 0.71 -7.64 -4.30
C THR A 139 1.01 -9.08 -3.86
N SER A 140 2.28 -9.51 -3.95
CA SER A 140 2.71 -10.83 -3.47
C SER A 140 2.57 -10.95 -1.95
N LEU A 141 2.95 -9.93 -1.21
CA LEU A 141 2.75 -9.89 0.25
C LEU A 141 1.27 -9.95 0.62
N THR A 142 0.41 -9.27 -0.15
CA THR A 142 -1.04 -9.33 0.03
C THR A 142 -1.58 -10.73 -0.21
N ALA A 143 -1.06 -11.45 -1.20
CA ALA A 143 -1.43 -12.84 -1.46
C ALA A 143 -1.02 -13.77 -0.30
N VAL A 144 0.22 -13.65 0.18
CA VAL A 144 0.72 -14.42 1.33
C VAL A 144 -0.08 -14.11 2.60
N TYR A 145 -0.31 -12.82 2.87
CA TYR A 145 -1.14 -12.38 3.99
C TYR A 145 -2.56 -12.95 3.89
N GLY A 146 -3.18 -12.90 2.71
CA GLY A 146 -4.51 -13.46 2.47
C GLY A 146 -4.58 -14.95 2.80
N VAL A 147 -3.62 -15.73 2.31
CA VAL A 147 -3.52 -17.17 2.60
C VAL A 147 -3.33 -17.43 4.09
N PHE A 148 -2.43 -16.66 4.74
CA PHE A 148 -2.16 -16.83 6.18
C PHE A 148 -3.39 -16.53 7.03
N VAL A 149 -4.09 -15.42 6.76
CA VAL A 149 -5.28 -15.02 7.52
C VAL A 149 -6.41 -16.04 7.35
N VAL A 150 -6.68 -16.49 6.12
CA VAL A 150 -7.72 -17.50 5.87
C VAL A 150 -7.35 -18.81 6.56
N TYR A 151 -6.12 -19.29 6.43
CA TYR A 151 -5.67 -20.50 7.12
C TYR A 151 -5.87 -20.39 8.64
N THR A 152 -5.57 -19.25 9.23
CA THR A 152 -5.74 -19.04 10.67
C THR A 152 -7.23 -19.01 11.07
N LEU A 153 -8.05 -18.28 10.33
CA LEU A 153 -9.47 -18.11 10.67
C LEU A 153 -10.29 -19.37 10.42
N GLU A 154 -10.07 -20.06 9.30
CA GLU A 154 -10.79 -21.29 8.96
C GLU A 154 -10.16 -22.54 9.58
N GLY A 155 -8.85 -22.68 9.43
CA GLY A 155 -8.15 -23.89 9.84
C GLY A 155 -7.91 -23.99 11.34
N VAL A 156 -7.56 -22.90 12.01
CA VAL A 156 -7.21 -22.89 13.44
C VAL A 156 -8.40 -22.51 14.31
N ILE A 157 -9.14 -21.45 13.93
CA ILE A 157 -10.26 -20.91 14.74
C ILE A 157 -11.59 -21.59 14.35
N GLY A 158 -11.70 -22.17 13.15
CA GLY A 158 -12.89 -22.87 12.69
C GLY A 158 -14.03 -21.94 12.28
N LEU A 159 -13.74 -20.70 11.88
CA LEU A 159 -14.77 -19.77 11.46
C LEU A 159 -15.31 -20.10 10.06
N PRO A 160 -16.62 -19.98 9.83
CA PRO A 160 -17.21 -20.24 8.52
C PRO A 160 -16.77 -19.19 7.49
N PRO A 161 -16.63 -19.56 6.19
CA PRO A 161 -16.16 -18.67 5.12
C PRO A 161 -16.94 -17.34 5.01
N ILE A 162 -18.22 -17.34 5.35
CA ILE A 162 -19.07 -16.14 5.30
C ILE A 162 -18.63 -15.05 6.30
N VAL A 163 -18.00 -15.46 7.41
CA VAL A 163 -17.48 -14.55 8.44
C VAL A 163 -16.06 -14.11 8.11
N ASN A 164 -15.30 -14.96 7.43
CA ASN A 164 -13.88 -14.72 7.14
C ASN A 164 -13.66 -13.51 6.25
N ILE A 165 -14.44 -13.33 5.19
CA ILE A 165 -14.25 -12.20 4.26
C ILE A 165 -14.43 -10.85 4.97
N PRO A 166 -15.53 -10.58 5.69
CA PRO A 166 -15.67 -9.34 6.46
C PRO A 166 -14.59 -9.15 7.52
N LEU A 167 -14.23 -10.21 8.23
CA LEU A 167 -13.21 -10.16 9.27
C LEU A 167 -11.81 -9.88 8.69
N MET A 168 -11.49 -10.50 7.57
CA MET A 168 -10.25 -10.26 6.84
C MET A 168 -10.15 -8.82 6.33
N ILE A 169 -11.25 -8.26 5.80
CA ILE A 169 -11.31 -6.85 5.41
C ILE A 169 -11.07 -5.96 6.63
N LEU A 170 -11.71 -6.24 7.75
CA LEU A 170 -11.55 -5.50 8.99
C LEU A 170 -10.09 -5.52 9.49
N ILE A 171 -9.47 -6.71 9.55
CA ILE A 171 -8.07 -6.86 9.96
C ILE A 171 -7.15 -6.07 9.02
N THR A 172 -7.38 -6.16 7.70
CA THR A 172 -6.57 -5.43 6.71
C THR A 172 -6.69 -3.92 6.89
N VAL A 173 -7.90 -3.40 7.12
CA VAL A 173 -8.11 -1.97 7.42
C VAL A 173 -7.37 -1.56 8.68
N ILE A 174 -7.43 -2.37 9.75
CA ILE A 174 -6.70 -2.10 11.01
C ILE A 174 -5.19 -2.05 10.74
N VAL A 175 -4.64 -3.02 10.02
CA VAL A 175 -3.21 -3.06 9.67
C VAL A 175 -2.81 -1.80 8.89
N MET A 176 -3.60 -1.39 7.90
CA MET A 176 -3.33 -0.17 7.13
C MET A 176 -3.36 1.09 8.00
N LEU A 177 -4.34 1.20 8.90
CA LEU A 177 -4.44 2.33 9.83
C LEU A 177 -3.25 2.38 10.79
N VAL A 178 -2.76 1.23 11.25
CA VAL A 178 -1.57 1.13 12.11
C VAL A 178 -0.32 1.58 11.36
N ILE A 179 -0.10 1.04 10.15
CA ILE A 179 1.05 1.40 9.29
C ILE A 179 1.04 2.90 8.95
N GLY A 180 -0.13 3.45 8.64
CA GLY A 180 -0.29 4.87 8.31
C GLY A 180 -0.04 5.83 9.50
N LYS A 181 -0.08 5.32 10.75
CA LYS A 181 0.21 6.11 11.95
C LYS A 181 1.66 6.02 12.43
N ILE A 182 2.50 5.20 11.78
CA ILE A 182 3.93 5.13 12.10
C ILE A 182 4.59 6.44 11.67
N ASP A 183 5.44 6.99 12.52
CA ASP A 183 6.26 8.14 12.19
C ASP A 183 7.47 7.71 11.35
N TRP A 184 7.29 7.75 10.04
CA TRP A 184 8.31 7.34 9.07
C TRP A 184 9.54 8.27 9.07
N ILE A 185 9.39 9.54 9.50
CA ILE A 185 10.51 10.47 9.65
C ILE A 185 11.42 10.00 10.79
N MET A 186 10.84 9.57 11.90
CA MET A 186 11.59 9.01 13.01
C MET A 186 12.22 7.65 12.67
N VAL A 187 11.59 6.85 11.81
CA VAL A 187 12.18 5.61 11.28
C VAL A 187 13.45 5.93 10.49
N GLU A 188 13.38 6.88 9.55
CA GLU A 188 14.52 7.31 8.75
C GLU A 188 15.66 7.87 9.64
N LYS A 189 15.33 8.76 10.58
CA LYS A 189 16.29 9.31 11.53
C LYS A 189 16.98 8.22 12.35
N THR A 190 16.20 7.27 12.87
CA THR A 190 16.75 6.15 13.65
C THR A 190 17.64 5.25 12.79
N TYR A 191 17.26 5.04 11.52
CA TYR A 191 18.10 4.29 10.58
C TYR A 191 19.45 4.97 10.34
N ASN A 192 19.44 6.27 10.11
CA ASN A 192 20.66 7.05 9.84
C ASN A 192 21.58 7.17 11.06
N GLU A 193 21.01 7.27 12.28
CA GLU A 193 21.78 7.43 13.51
C GLU A 193 22.24 6.09 14.14
N LYS A 194 21.43 5.05 14.05
CA LYS A 194 21.61 3.80 14.83
C LYS A 194 21.57 2.52 13.99
N GLY A 195 21.40 2.66 12.66
CA GLY A 195 21.40 1.54 11.72
C GLY A 195 20.06 0.79 11.60
N SER A 196 20.05 -0.21 10.73
CA SER A 196 18.85 -0.94 10.31
C SER A 196 18.12 -1.68 11.44
N MET A 197 18.87 -2.28 12.37
CA MET A 197 18.29 -3.03 13.48
C MET A 197 17.50 -2.11 14.44
N ALA A 198 18.03 -0.93 14.75
CA ALA A 198 17.35 0.04 15.59
C ALA A 198 16.09 0.60 14.93
N ALA A 199 16.12 0.85 13.61
CA ALA A 199 14.95 1.25 12.85
C ALA A 199 13.86 0.17 12.87
N LEU A 200 14.23 -1.11 12.72
CA LEU A 200 13.30 -2.23 12.80
C LEU A 200 12.65 -2.32 14.18
N ILE A 201 13.44 -2.21 15.25
CA ILE A 201 12.94 -2.21 16.64
C ILE A 201 11.96 -1.04 16.85
N TYR A 202 12.27 0.14 16.31
CA TYR A 202 11.39 1.31 16.40
C TYR A 202 10.04 1.05 15.69
N ILE A 203 10.05 0.44 14.50
CA ILE A 203 8.82 0.07 13.78
C ILE A 203 7.99 -0.90 14.62
N ILE A 204 8.58 -1.98 15.12
CA ILE A 204 7.89 -3.00 15.93
C ILE A 204 7.28 -2.35 17.17
N ARG A 205 8.05 -1.52 17.89
CA ARG A 205 7.57 -0.79 19.07
C ARG A 205 6.41 0.13 18.74
N SER A 206 6.49 0.88 17.63
CA SER A 206 5.41 1.76 17.16
C SER A 206 4.14 0.99 16.83
N ILE A 207 4.24 -0.17 16.19
CA ILE A 207 3.10 -1.04 15.92
C ILE A 207 2.43 -1.48 17.23
N ILE A 208 3.19 -1.96 18.20
CA ILE A 208 2.66 -2.39 19.52
C ILE A 208 1.99 -1.22 20.24
N GLU A 209 2.62 -0.06 20.23
CA GLU A 209 2.08 1.14 20.89
C GLU A 209 0.76 1.60 20.25
N ILE A 210 0.70 1.66 18.92
CA ILE A 210 -0.48 2.12 18.17
C ILE A 210 -1.61 1.09 18.22
N ALA A 211 -1.29 -0.19 18.03
CA ALA A 211 -2.30 -1.24 17.92
C ALA A 211 -2.84 -1.72 19.26
N ILE A 212 -2.04 -1.67 20.32
CA ILE A 212 -2.37 -2.28 21.61
C ILE A 212 -2.44 -1.23 22.71
N LEU A 213 -1.35 -0.49 22.97
CA LEU A 213 -1.25 0.36 24.15
C LEU A 213 -2.19 1.56 24.10
N LYS A 214 -2.19 2.32 23.00
CA LYS A 214 -3.05 3.51 22.86
C LYS A 214 -4.56 3.20 22.95
N PRO A 215 -5.09 2.15 22.30
CA PRO A 215 -6.49 1.76 22.47
C PRO A 215 -6.84 1.36 23.92
N ILE A 216 -5.96 0.58 24.59
CA ILE A 216 -6.18 0.15 25.98
C ILE A 216 -6.20 1.35 26.92
N VAL A 217 -5.21 2.25 26.82
CA VAL A 217 -5.14 3.46 27.66
C VAL A 217 -6.37 4.34 27.43
N LYS A 218 -6.79 4.53 26.19
CA LYS A 218 -8.00 5.28 25.88
C LYS A 218 -9.26 4.62 26.44
N PHE A 219 -9.36 3.29 26.36
CA PHE A 219 -10.47 2.55 26.94
C PHE A 219 -10.54 2.72 28.46
N ILE A 220 -9.40 2.56 29.17
CA ILE A 220 -9.32 2.74 30.63
C ILE A 220 -9.68 4.18 31.01
N SER A 221 -9.21 5.19 30.28
CA SER A 221 -9.51 6.60 30.55
C SER A 221 -11.01 6.92 30.43
N LEU A 222 -11.72 6.28 29.50
CA LEU A 222 -13.17 6.42 29.36
C LEU A 222 -13.95 5.88 30.57
N PHE A 223 -13.44 4.82 31.24
CA PHE A 223 -14.06 4.27 32.40
C PHE A 223 -13.71 5.08 33.68
N HIS A 224 -12.51 5.65 33.75
CA HIS A 224 -12.09 6.46 34.87
C HIS A 224 -12.85 7.79 34.96
N ASN A 225 -13.09 8.41 33.79
CA ASN A 225 -13.82 9.70 33.69
C ASN A 225 -15.33 9.57 34.03
N LYS A 226 -15.92 8.35 33.90
CA LYS A 226 -17.33 8.12 34.30
C LYS A 226 -17.53 8.03 35.83
N ARG A 227 -16.47 7.88 36.64
CA ARG A 227 -16.57 7.84 38.12
C ARG A 227 -16.55 9.21 38.78
N SER A 228 -16.23 10.29 38.07
CA SER A 228 -16.19 11.64 38.64
C SER A 228 -17.54 12.39 38.61
N TRP A 229 -18.63 11.73 38.19
CA TRP A 229 -19.98 12.32 38.10
C TRP A 229 -20.97 11.62 39.02
N ARG A 230 -20.52 11.06 40.16
CA ARG A 230 -21.39 10.60 41.27
C ARG A 230 -20.99 11.22 42.59
#